data_74f888bdde4d9f22b02cb54959f12d81
#
_entry.id   74f888bdde4d9f22b02cb54959f12d81
#
_cell.length_a   1.000
_cell.length_b   1.000
_cell.length_c   1.000
_cell.angle_alpha   90.00
_cell.angle_beta   90.00
_cell.angle_gamma   90.00
#
_symmetry.space_group_name_H-M   'P 1'
#
loop_
_entity.id
_entity.type
_entity.pdbx_description
1 polymer ?
#
loop_
_entity_poly.entity_id
_entity_poly.type
_entity_poly.pdbx_seq_one_letter_code
_entity_poly.pdbx_strand_id
1 'polypeptide(L)'
;IYDISLEDISNYSTEKSCKTLELTQILKDELEKKSLSEYFDMVELPLVPILVEMEYNGVYVDSNLIGQMSKDIGGKLDDLKKNIFRLSKKDFNINSTQQLAIILFDELDLPTVKKRSTAEDVLKKLKDYHEIPQLILDYRKYNKLKNTYLDSLLELIHLKTSRVHSTFN
;
A
#
# COMPACT_ATOMS: atom_id res chain seq x y z
N ILE A 1 -20.75 16.96 12.22
CA ILE A 1 -20.46 18.42 12.14
C ILE A 1 -21.74 19.22 12.42
N TYR A 2 -22.94 18.76 12.01
CA TYR A 2 -24.20 19.51 12.15
C TYR A 2 -24.75 19.59 13.59
N ASP A 3 -24.22 18.81 14.53
CA ASP A 3 -24.68 18.76 15.92
C ASP A 3 -23.78 19.52 16.90
N ILE A 4 -22.78 20.27 16.42
CA ILE A 4 -21.86 21.05 17.25
C ILE A 4 -22.33 22.51 17.26
N SER A 5 -22.37 23.13 18.45
CA SER A 5 -22.78 24.53 18.59
C SER A 5 -21.80 25.47 17.84
N LEU A 6 -22.32 26.60 17.35
CA LEU A 6 -21.49 27.63 16.70
C LEU A 6 -20.41 28.16 17.65
N GLU A 7 -20.73 28.25 18.96
CA GLU A 7 -19.81 28.70 20.00
C GLU A 7 -18.64 27.71 20.16
N ASP A 8 -18.92 26.42 20.22
CA ASP A 8 -17.89 25.38 20.35
C ASP A 8 -16.97 25.35 19.11
N ILE A 9 -17.54 25.48 17.89
CA ILE A 9 -16.77 25.56 16.65
C ILE A 9 -15.90 26.80 16.65
N SER A 10 -16.44 27.95 17.07
CA SER A 10 -15.71 29.23 17.15
C SER A 10 -14.54 29.13 18.13
N ASN A 11 -14.80 28.63 19.35
CA ASN A 11 -13.77 28.45 20.38
C ASN A 11 -12.66 27.52 19.91
N TYR A 12 -13.01 26.36 19.35
CA TYR A 12 -12.05 25.41 18.79
C TYR A 12 -11.19 26.01 17.67
N SER A 13 -11.84 26.72 16.73
CA SER A 13 -11.14 27.34 15.60
C SER A 13 -10.20 28.46 16.04
N THR A 14 -10.66 29.29 17.01
CA THR A 14 -9.86 30.38 17.56
C THR A 14 -8.64 29.83 18.31
N GLU A 15 -8.85 28.85 19.21
CA GLU A 15 -7.75 28.23 19.93
C GLU A 15 -6.73 27.60 18.99
N LYS A 16 -7.19 26.88 17.98
CA LYS A 16 -6.31 26.25 16.96
C LYS A 16 -5.48 27.29 16.21
N SER A 17 -6.11 28.41 15.81
CA SER A 17 -5.41 29.50 15.10
C SER A 17 -4.36 30.17 15.98
N CYS A 18 -4.67 30.45 17.25
CA CYS A 18 -3.72 31.01 18.21
C CYS A 18 -2.53 30.06 18.43
N LYS A 19 -2.79 28.78 18.66
CA LYS A 19 -1.72 27.77 18.83
C LYS A 19 -0.85 27.61 17.60
N THR A 20 -1.42 27.71 16.39
CA THR A 20 -0.66 27.69 15.14
C THR A 20 0.27 28.87 15.03
N LEU A 21 -0.19 30.07 15.43
CA LEU A 21 0.63 31.28 15.44
C LEU A 21 1.80 31.20 16.44
N GLU A 22 1.51 30.76 17.67
CA GLU A 22 2.53 30.54 18.70
C GLU A 22 3.58 29.53 18.23
N LEU A 23 3.15 28.40 17.65
CA LEU A 23 4.03 27.36 17.14
C LEU A 23 4.88 27.85 15.99
N THR A 24 4.33 28.70 15.11
CA THR A 24 5.07 29.28 13.99
C THR A 24 6.29 30.08 14.46
N GLN A 25 6.14 30.86 15.53
CA GLN A 25 7.26 31.64 16.08
C GLN A 25 8.33 30.72 16.67
N ILE A 26 7.93 29.72 17.45
CA ILE A 26 8.87 28.76 18.05
C ILE A 26 9.65 28.00 16.95
N LEU A 27 8.96 27.55 15.91
CA LEU A 27 9.60 26.80 14.82
C LEU A 27 10.54 27.68 13.99
N LYS A 28 10.22 28.95 13.75
CA LYS A 28 11.14 29.90 13.09
C LYS A 28 12.43 30.06 13.87
N ASP A 29 12.33 30.28 15.18
CA ASP A 29 13.53 30.41 16.04
C ASP A 29 14.39 29.12 16.01
N GLU A 30 13.76 27.94 15.93
CA GLU A 30 14.49 26.67 15.81
C GLU A 30 15.16 26.49 14.42
N LEU A 31 14.50 26.93 13.34
CA LEU A 31 15.09 26.92 12.00
C LEU A 31 16.34 27.83 11.94
N GLU A 32 16.28 29.03 12.54
CA GLU A 32 17.41 29.94 12.62
C GLU A 32 18.59 29.32 13.40
N LYS A 33 18.33 28.76 14.60
CA LYS A 33 19.35 28.09 15.42
C LYS A 33 20.03 26.94 14.66
N LYS A 34 19.33 26.27 13.78
CA LYS A 34 19.86 25.15 12.99
C LYS A 34 20.40 25.55 11.63
N SER A 35 20.40 26.87 11.31
CA SER A 35 20.82 27.42 10.01
C SER A 35 20.04 26.82 8.83
N LEU A 36 18.75 26.54 9.02
CA LEU A 36 17.84 25.93 8.01
C LEU A 36 16.84 26.94 7.42
N SER A 37 16.81 28.19 7.88
CA SER A 37 15.83 29.21 7.43
C SER A 37 15.90 29.45 5.93
N GLU A 38 17.10 29.62 5.37
CA GLU A 38 17.31 29.84 3.94
C GLU A 38 16.80 28.62 3.11
N TYR A 39 17.10 27.41 3.54
CA TYR A 39 16.60 26.18 2.88
C TYR A 39 15.08 26.12 2.94
N PHE A 40 14.49 26.42 4.07
CA PHE A 40 13.05 26.43 4.25
C PHE A 40 12.37 27.44 3.31
N ASP A 41 12.88 28.67 3.25
CA ASP A 41 12.31 29.74 2.44
C ASP A 41 12.53 29.53 0.92
N MET A 42 13.68 28.98 0.54
CA MET A 42 14.05 28.83 -0.88
C MET A 42 13.62 27.51 -1.51
N VAL A 43 13.37 26.48 -0.70
CA VAL A 43 13.03 25.12 -1.19
C VAL A 43 11.67 24.66 -0.67
N GLU A 44 11.50 24.58 0.65
CA GLU A 44 10.31 23.95 1.24
C GLU A 44 9.03 24.77 0.99
N LEU A 45 9.06 26.06 1.26
CA LEU A 45 7.89 26.91 1.03
C LEU A 45 7.47 27.01 -0.45
N PRO A 46 8.39 27.19 -1.42
CA PRO A 46 8.04 27.20 -2.84
C PRO A 46 7.54 25.85 -3.36
N LEU A 47 7.89 24.75 -2.70
CA LEU A 47 7.40 23.42 -3.08
C LEU A 47 5.91 23.23 -2.77
N VAL A 48 5.40 23.85 -1.71
CA VAL A 48 4.00 23.70 -1.27
C VAL A 48 2.99 24.00 -2.40
N PRO A 49 3.02 25.17 -3.08
CA PRO A 49 2.06 25.43 -4.17
C PRO A 49 2.21 24.44 -5.34
N ILE A 50 3.41 23.95 -5.62
CA ILE A 50 3.65 22.95 -6.67
C ILE A 50 2.95 21.63 -6.31
N LEU A 51 3.12 21.17 -5.06
CA LEU A 51 2.46 19.95 -4.59
C LEU A 51 0.94 20.11 -4.57
N VAL A 52 0.43 21.25 -4.14
CA VAL A 52 -1.02 21.56 -4.19
C VAL A 52 -1.55 21.46 -5.63
N GLU A 53 -0.84 22.02 -6.60
CA GLU A 53 -1.24 21.94 -8.00
C GLU A 53 -1.19 20.50 -8.53
N MET A 54 -0.18 19.72 -8.15
CA MET A 54 -0.07 18.30 -8.51
C MET A 54 -1.22 17.48 -7.91
N GLU A 55 -1.55 17.68 -6.63
CA GLU A 55 -2.67 17.01 -5.95
C GLU A 55 -4.01 17.41 -6.58
N TYR A 56 -4.20 18.70 -6.87
CA TYR A 56 -5.42 19.21 -7.50
C TYR A 56 -5.60 18.66 -8.92
N ASN A 57 -4.55 18.65 -9.73
CA ASN A 57 -4.59 18.12 -11.09
C ASN A 57 -4.77 16.60 -11.10
N GLY A 58 -4.18 15.90 -10.16
CA GLY A 58 -4.19 14.43 -10.11
C GLY A 58 -3.52 13.78 -11.32
N VAL A 59 -3.48 12.47 -11.32
CA VAL A 59 -2.87 11.64 -12.38
C VAL A 59 -3.97 10.94 -13.17
N TYR A 60 -3.96 11.09 -14.48
CA TYR A 60 -4.89 10.36 -15.36
C TYR A 60 -4.59 8.87 -15.34
N VAL A 61 -5.65 8.06 -15.22
CA VAL A 61 -5.57 6.60 -15.21
C VAL A 61 -6.58 6.04 -16.19
N ASP A 62 -6.11 5.23 -17.13
CA ASP A 62 -6.98 4.48 -18.04
C ASP A 62 -7.64 3.31 -17.29
N SER A 63 -8.88 3.53 -16.86
CA SER A 63 -9.65 2.54 -16.10
C SER A 63 -9.93 1.26 -16.91
N ASN A 64 -10.05 1.36 -18.24
CA ASN A 64 -10.28 0.20 -19.08
C ASN A 64 -9.05 -0.69 -19.13
N LEU A 65 -7.87 -0.09 -19.32
CA LEU A 65 -6.59 -0.80 -19.31
C LEU A 65 -6.34 -1.48 -17.96
N ILE A 66 -6.51 -0.73 -16.84
CA ILE A 66 -6.35 -1.29 -15.49
C ILE A 66 -7.35 -2.43 -15.24
N GLY A 67 -8.61 -2.25 -15.65
CA GLY A 67 -9.63 -3.31 -15.53
C GLY A 67 -9.29 -4.57 -16.33
N GLN A 68 -8.75 -4.42 -17.54
CA GLN A 68 -8.28 -5.55 -18.35
C GLN A 68 -7.10 -6.26 -17.66
N MET A 69 -6.10 -5.50 -17.20
CA MET A 69 -4.96 -6.06 -16.47
C MET A 69 -5.39 -6.82 -15.21
N SER A 70 -6.36 -6.28 -14.46
CA SER A 70 -6.91 -6.95 -13.27
C SER A 70 -7.57 -8.29 -13.61
N LYS A 71 -8.34 -8.36 -14.72
CA LYS A 71 -8.94 -9.61 -15.20
C LYS A 71 -7.89 -10.64 -15.64
N ASP A 72 -6.88 -10.20 -16.40
CA ASP A 72 -5.83 -11.08 -16.89
C ASP A 72 -5.01 -11.68 -15.74
N ILE A 73 -4.71 -10.87 -14.72
CA ILE A 73 -4.04 -11.33 -13.52
C ILE A 73 -4.95 -12.23 -12.68
N GLY A 74 -6.25 -11.94 -12.63
CA GLY A 74 -7.24 -12.83 -12.00
C GLY A 74 -7.19 -14.23 -12.60
N GLY A 75 -7.20 -14.35 -13.92
CA GLY A 75 -7.04 -15.65 -14.62
C GLY A 75 -5.73 -16.37 -14.25
N LYS A 76 -4.61 -15.66 -14.20
CA LYS A 76 -3.32 -16.24 -13.77
C LYS A 76 -3.36 -16.74 -12.32
N LEU A 77 -4.02 -16.01 -11.42
CA LEU A 77 -4.18 -16.40 -10.03
C LEU A 77 -5.01 -17.68 -9.90
N ASP A 78 -6.10 -17.80 -10.69
CA ASP A 78 -6.92 -18.99 -10.70
C ASP A 78 -6.14 -20.23 -11.20
N ASP A 79 -5.32 -20.06 -12.23
CA ASP A 79 -4.48 -21.14 -12.75
C ASP A 79 -3.39 -21.55 -11.75
N LEU A 80 -2.74 -20.58 -11.10
CA LEU A 80 -1.76 -20.85 -10.03
C LEU A 80 -2.43 -21.58 -8.86
N LYS A 81 -3.61 -21.15 -8.44
CA LYS A 81 -4.39 -21.78 -7.37
C LYS A 81 -4.71 -23.22 -7.71
N LYS A 82 -5.24 -23.50 -8.93
CA LYS A 82 -5.50 -24.86 -9.40
C LYS A 82 -4.25 -25.74 -9.38
N ASN A 83 -3.12 -25.22 -9.84
CA ASN A 83 -1.84 -25.95 -9.84
C ASN A 83 -1.35 -26.25 -8.42
N ILE A 84 -1.42 -25.27 -7.51
CA ILE A 84 -1.06 -25.45 -6.11
C ILE A 84 -1.91 -26.55 -5.47
N PHE A 85 -3.25 -26.51 -5.66
CA PHE A 85 -4.16 -27.51 -5.10
C PHE A 85 -3.97 -28.90 -5.72
N ARG A 86 -3.70 -28.98 -7.02
CA ARG A 86 -3.37 -30.25 -7.68
C ARG A 86 -2.11 -30.89 -7.09
N LEU A 87 -1.07 -30.09 -6.85
CA LEU A 87 0.22 -30.60 -6.30
C LEU A 87 0.14 -30.90 -4.81
N SER A 88 -0.60 -30.12 -4.04
CA SER A 88 -0.82 -30.37 -2.61
C SER A 88 -1.86 -31.46 -2.34
N LYS A 89 -2.64 -31.85 -3.34
CA LYS A 89 -3.78 -32.79 -3.24
C LYS A 89 -4.85 -32.35 -2.23
N LYS A 90 -4.85 -31.08 -1.84
CA LYS A 90 -5.78 -30.49 -0.86
C LYS A 90 -6.09 -29.04 -1.21
N ASP A 91 -7.31 -28.63 -0.89
CA ASP A 91 -7.72 -27.23 -0.89
C ASP A 91 -7.40 -26.62 0.46
N PHE A 92 -6.77 -25.44 0.44
CA PHE A 92 -6.42 -24.68 1.63
C PHE A 92 -6.37 -23.18 1.32
N ASN A 93 -6.35 -22.33 2.35
CA ASN A 93 -6.17 -20.91 2.16
C ASN A 93 -4.68 -20.58 1.94
N ILE A 94 -4.29 -20.32 0.68
CA ILE A 94 -2.91 -20.00 0.27
C ILE A 94 -2.37 -18.75 1.01
N ASN A 95 -3.25 -17.83 1.41
CA ASN A 95 -2.88 -16.63 2.16
C ASN A 95 -2.70 -16.89 3.66
N SER A 96 -3.13 -18.05 4.17
CA SER A 96 -2.90 -18.44 5.57
C SER A 96 -1.51 -19.02 5.74
N THR A 97 -0.65 -18.30 6.45
CA THR A 97 0.72 -18.76 6.76
C THR A 97 0.73 -20.06 7.56
N GLN A 98 -0.28 -20.29 8.41
CA GLN A 98 -0.42 -21.50 9.22
C GLN A 98 -0.78 -22.71 8.34
N GLN A 99 -1.82 -22.59 7.50
CA GLN A 99 -2.23 -23.70 6.61
C GLN A 99 -1.13 -24.02 5.60
N LEU A 100 -0.48 -23.00 5.05
CA LEU A 100 0.64 -23.18 4.15
C LEU A 100 1.83 -23.89 4.83
N ALA A 101 2.12 -23.56 6.08
CA ALA A 101 3.20 -24.25 6.84
C ALA A 101 2.90 -25.75 7.04
N ILE A 102 1.62 -26.12 7.28
CA ILE A 102 1.19 -27.53 7.36
C ILE A 102 1.45 -28.24 6.03
N ILE A 103 1.03 -27.64 4.91
CA ILE A 103 1.25 -28.22 3.59
C ILE A 103 2.74 -28.43 3.29
N LEU A 104 3.58 -27.38 3.53
CA LEU A 104 5.00 -27.45 3.18
C LEU A 104 5.80 -28.40 4.07
N PHE A 105 5.56 -28.39 5.38
CA PHE A 105 6.43 -29.05 6.33
C PHE A 105 5.87 -30.36 6.91
N ASP A 106 4.54 -30.54 6.96
CA ASP A 106 3.94 -31.75 7.50
C ASP A 106 3.48 -32.73 6.39
N GLU A 107 3.03 -32.23 5.25
CA GLU A 107 2.49 -33.07 4.18
C GLU A 107 3.51 -33.33 3.07
N LEU A 108 4.30 -32.31 2.69
CA LEU A 108 5.33 -32.45 1.68
C LEU A 108 6.72 -32.72 2.27
N ASP A 109 6.84 -32.76 3.60
CA ASP A 109 8.08 -33.08 4.34
C ASP A 109 9.29 -32.25 3.88
N LEU A 110 9.07 -30.97 3.53
CA LEU A 110 10.13 -30.09 3.06
C LEU A 110 11.06 -29.67 4.21
N PRO A 111 12.36 -29.45 3.96
CA PRO A 111 13.33 -29.14 5.00
C PRO A 111 12.99 -27.82 5.72
N THR A 112 13.05 -27.84 7.04
CA THR A 112 12.75 -26.67 7.88
C THR A 112 13.95 -25.74 7.91
N VAL A 113 13.89 -24.64 7.18
CA VAL A 113 14.99 -23.65 7.09
C VAL A 113 14.96 -22.64 8.23
N LYS A 114 13.78 -22.24 8.74
CA LYS A 114 13.63 -21.19 9.76
C LYS A 114 12.31 -21.34 10.50
N LYS A 115 12.27 -22.17 11.54
CA LYS A 115 11.11 -22.40 12.43
C LYS A 115 9.76 -22.49 11.69
N ARG A 116 9.65 -23.27 10.61
CA ARG A 116 8.43 -23.43 9.79
C ARG A 116 7.89 -22.11 9.18
N SER A 117 8.76 -21.13 8.96
CA SER A 117 8.39 -19.88 8.34
C SER A 117 8.03 -20.08 6.87
N THR A 118 7.00 -19.39 6.41
CA THR A 118 6.59 -19.33 5.00
C THR A 118 6.96 -17.98 4.36
N ALA A 119 7.94 -17.26 4.93
CA ALA A 119 8.44 -16.00 4.40
C ALA A 119 9.14 -16.20 3.05
N GLU A 120 9.24 -15.12 2.29
CA GLU A 120 9.77 -15.14 0.92
C GLU A 120 11.17 -15.73 0.83
N ASP A 121 12.05 -15.37 1.77
CA ASP A 121 13.43 -15.88 1.87
C ASP A 121 13.51 -17.40 2.10
N VAL A 122 12.54 -17.96 2.83
CA VAL A 122 12.41 -19.39 3.06
C VAL A 122 11.88 -20.10 1.82
N LEU A 123 10.79 -19.57 1.23
CA LEU A 123 10.21 -20.16 0.01
C LEU A 123 11.22 -20.18 -1.15
N LYS A 124 12.05 -19.12 -1.29
CA LYS A 124 13.15 -19.09 -2.28
C LYS A 124 14.18 -20.20 -2.10
N LYS A 125 14.41 -20.67 -0.88
CA LYS A 125 15.32 -21.80 -0.62
C LYS A 125 14.64 -23.15 -0.85
N LEU A 126 13.32 -23.22 -0.66
CA LEU A 126 12.55 -24.45 -0.82
C LEU A 126 12.17 -24.76 -2.28
N LYS A 127 12.30 -23.82 -3.20
CA LYS A 127 11.94 -24.02 -4.61
C LYS A 127 12.77 -25.12 -5.33
N ASP A 128 13.98 -25.42 -4.82
CA ASP A 128 14.84 -26.45 -5.38
C ASP A 128 14.44 -27.88 -4.92
N TYR A 129 13.56 -27.97 -3.92
CA TYR A 129 13.06 -29.23 -3.37
C TYR A 129 11.67 -29.62 -3.92
N HIS A 130 10.82 -28.61 -4.25
CA HIS A 130 9.47 -28.85 -4.74
C HIS A 130 8.96 -27.63 -5.55
N GLU A 131 7.99 -27.85 -6.45
CA GLU A 131 7.41 -26.78 -7.30
C GLU A 131 6.50 -25.82 -6.54
N ILE A 132 5.80 -26.28 -5.49
CA ILE A 132 4.83 -25.48 -4.73
C ILE A 132 5.42 -24.18 -4.18
N PRO A 133 6.61 -24.11 -3.57
CA PRO A 133 7.19 -22.87 -3.09
C PRO A 133 7.30 -21.78 -4.16
N GLN A 134 7.70 -22.13 -5.38
CA GLN A 134 7.76 -21.17 -6.49
C GLN A 134 6.36 -20.69 -6.90
N LEU A 135 5.40 -21.61 -7.03
CA LEU A 135 4.02 -21.25 -7.35
C LEU A 135 3.39 -20.32 -6.30
N ILE A 136 3.74 -20.50 -5.02
CA ILE A 136 3.28 -19.63 -3.95
C ILE A 136 3.92 -18.24 -4.02
N LEU A 137 5.20 -18.15 -4.36
CA LEU A 137 5.87 -16.87 -4.60
C LEU A 137 5.19 -16.10 -5.74
N ASP A 138 4.90 -16.77 -6.84
CA ASP A 138 4.22 -16.19 -8.00
C ASP A 138 2.78 -15.80 -7.67
N TYR A 139 2.04 -16.65 -6.94
CA TYR A 139 0.71 -16.34 -6.46
C TYR A 139 0.70 -15.09 -5.58
N ARG A 140 1.58 -14.98 -4.59
CA ARG A 140 1.69 -13.82 -3.70
C ARG A 140 2.02 -12.54 -4.47
N LYS A 141 2.93 -12.62 -5.45
CA LYS A 141 3.29 -11.49 -6.32
C LYS A 141 2.08 -10.97 -7.10
N TYR A 142 1.37 -11.87 -7.80
CA TYR A 142 0.19 -11.49 -8.58
C TYR A 142 -0.98 -11.07 -7.70
N ASN A 143 -1.19 -11.72 -6.55
CA ASN A 143 -2.24 -11.37 -5.61
C ASN A 143 -2.03 -9.94 -5.04
N LYS A 144 -0.79 -9.60 -4.68
CA LYS A 144 -0.45 -8.23 -4.26
C LYS A 144 -0.65 -7.24 -5.39
N LEU A 145 -0.19 -7.55 -6.61
CA LEU A 145 -0.36 -6.68 -7.77
C LEU A 145 -1.84 -6.41 -8.06
N LYS A 146 -2.68 -7.44 -8.04
CA LYS A 146 -4.11 -7.28 -8.26
C LYS A 146 -4.78 -6.48 -7.14
N ASN A 147 -4.73 -6.99 -5.92
CA ASN A 147 -5.55 -6.46 -4.83
C ASN A 147 -5.02 -5.13 -4.28
N THR A 148 -3.70 -4.97 -4.16
CA THR A 148 -3.10 -3.75 -3.57
C THR A 148 -2.97 -2.62 -4.56
N TYR A 149 -2.77 -2.92 -5.85
CA TYR A 149 -2.52 -1.88 -6.85
C TYR A 149 -3.66 -1.75 -7.86
N LEU A 150 -3.99 -2.80 -8.62
CA LEU A 150 -4.94 -2.64 -9.73
C LEU A 150 -6.36 -2.37 -9.25
N ASP A 151 -6.88 -3.19 -8.35
CA ASP A 151 -8.25 -3.06 -7.86
C ASP A 151 -8.40 -1.78 -7.01
N SER A 152 -7.43 -1.49 -6.14
CA SER A 152 -7.43 -0.25 -5.33
C SER A 152 -7.33 1.01 -6.19
N LEU A 153 -6.55 0.99 -7.28
CA LEU A 153 -6.52 2.14 -8.21
C LEU A 153 -7.86 2.38 -8.85
N LEU A 154 -8.59 1.33 -9.26
CA LEU A 154 -9.92 1.47 -9.85
C LEU A 154 -10.91 2.13 -8.90
N GLU A 155 -10.82 1.83 -7.59
CA GLU A 155 -11.68 2.43 -6.55
C GLU A 155 -11.36 3.91 -6.32
N LEU A 156 -10.12 4.34 -6.54
CA LEU A 156 -9.65 5.70 -6.30
C LEU A 156 -9.87 6.64 -7.50
N ILE A 157 -10.23 6.11 -8.68
CA ILE A 157 -10.44 6.93 -9.86
C ILE A 157 -11.68 7.82 -9.71
N HIS A 158 -11.51 9.12 -9.83
CA HIS A 158 -12.63 10.06 -9.86
C HIS A 158 -13.41 9.92 -11.17
N LEU A 159 -14.69 9.53 -11.09
CA LEU A 159 -15.52 9.10 -12.22
C LEU A 159 -15.65 10.15 -13.35
N LYS A 160 -15.64 11.45 -13.03
CA LYS A 160 -15.80 12.51 -14.03
C LYS A 160 -14.50 12.88 -14.74
N THR A 161 -13.36 12.74 -14.06
CA THR A 161 -12.06 13.22 -14.58
C THR A 161 -11.14 12.09 -15.02
N SER A 162 -11.46 10.84 -14.66
CA SER A 162 -10.60 9.66 -14.82
C SER A 162 -9.21 9.85 -14.19
N ARG A 163 -9.15 10.61 -13.09
CA ARG A 163 -7.90 10.91 -12.39
C ARG A 163 -7.93 10.38 -10.97
N VAL A 164 -6.76 10.03 -10.48
CA VAL A 164 -6.50 9.71 -9.07
C VAL A 164 -5.80 10.91 -8.45
N HIS A 165 -6.30 11.34 -7.29
CA HIS A 165 -5.74 12.42 -6.51
C HIS A 165 -5.06 11.82 -5.28
N SER A 166 -3.73 11.88 -5.25
CA SER A 166 -2.90 11.39 -4.16
C SER A 166 -2.40 12.55 -3.33
N THR A 167 -2.15 12.34 -2.04
CA THR A 167 -1.48 13.31 -1.19
C THR A 167 0.02 13.07 -1.23
N PHE A 168 0.78 14.12 -1.44
CA PHE A 168 2.25 14.09 -1.41
C PHE A 168 2.73 14.60 -0.03
N ASN A 169 3.38 13.72 0.73
CA ASN A 169 3.94 14.02 2.05
C ASN A 169 5.47 14.15 1.96
#